data_f91fb0f16af50e094c70438c377ac0c8
#
_entry.id   f91fb0f16af50e094c70438c377ac0c8
#
_cell.length_a   1.000
_cell.length_b   1.000
_cell.length_c   1.000
_cell.angle_alpha   90.00
_cell.angle_beta   90.00
_cell.angle_gamma   90.00
#
_symmetry.space_group_name_H-M   'P 1'
#
loop_
_entity.id
_entity.type
_entity.pdbx_description
1 polymer ?
#
loop_
_entity_poly.entity_id
_entity_poly.type
_entity_poly.pdbx_seq_one_letter_code
_entity_poly.pdbx_strand_id
1 'polypeptide(L)'
;MTFTRRQISAGLAAGIAMPAFLRSASAQAANIKIGMVLPVTGPAADSGKYALTGAKLAMERVNKAGGVLGKQVELVTEDDQTTNPGAVLAFSKLAAQPDIVAFLGSIRSTQNHAMAPDILKTGKPVCFGGTDPTLTKLGNPWLFRFRPNDTYSGRVIGAYGVETLGKKKWAVVHSTDAFGTNGAKALTESLVKIGGSVAIDQGYPNQSQDFTPVVLAIKQSGADIIGSYFTFDNDLAIFARQLRQLGVTIPWVGSPSITVAGAVKLAGPALYGTYGVADYAEDSCPEAKEFAKLYKAASGGIIADNYGSWTYDAIGVLCAAINKAGTTDPGKVREAILATKGYKGAEGEYNFDQYGDGLHGYNIVRNEKGTIVFDKHIEFKD
;
A
#
# COMPACT_ATOMS: atom_id res chain seq x y z
N MET A 1 20.99 -7.80 93.95
CA MET A 1 20.07 -8.92 93.97
C MET A 1 20.20 -9.60 92.58
N THR A 2 20.76 -10.75 92.64
CA THR A 2 21.08 -11.66 91.54
C THR A 2 19.81 -12.39 91.10
N PHE A 3 19.52 -12.42 89.85
CA PHE A 3 18.57 -13.42 89.28
C PHE A 3 19.29 -14.26 88.22
N THR A 4 19.28 -15.53 88.59
CA THR A 4 19.91 -16.67 87.91
C THR A 4 19.11 -17.11 86.68
N ARG A 5 19.92 -17.63 85.78
CA ARG A 5 19.46 -18.44 84.61
C ARG A 5 18.60 -19.63 85.04
N ARG A 6 17.53 -19.88 84.41
CA ARG A 6 16.81 -21.09 84.03
C ARG A 6 15.34 -20.92 84.18
N GLN A 7 14.66 -20.81 83.04
CA GLN A 7 13.51 -21.68 82.73
C GLN A 7 13.30 -21.65 81.27
N ILE A 8 13.67 -22.75 80.71
CA ILE A 8 13.31 -23.19 79.32
C ILE A 8 11.91 -23.73 79.40
N SER A 9 11.10 -23.47 78.47
CA SER A 9 10.34 -24.49 77.71
C SER A 9 9.09 -23.99 77.14
N ALA A 10 8.93 -24.34 75.86
CA ALA A 10 7.71 -24.69 75.17
C ALA A 10 6.72 -23.54 74.86
N GLY A 11 6.87 -22.99 73.71
CA GLY A 11 5.83 -22.22 72.98
C GLY A 11 5.87 -22.56 71.48
N LEU A 12 4.94 -23.38 71.12
CA LEU A 12 4.62 -23.89 69.77
C LEU A 12 5.13 -23.01 68.60
N ALA A 13 5.91 -23.61 67.73
CA ALA A 13 6.11 -23.17 66.38
C ALA A 13 4.83 -23.43 65.54
N ALA A 14 3.98 -22.44 65.42
CA ALA A 14 2.94 -22.40 64.41
C ALA A 14 3.58 -21.90 63.11
N GLY A 15 4.04 -22.82 62.28
CA GLY A 15 4.52 -22.54 60.94
C GLY A 15 3.34 -22.05 60.07
N ILE A 16 3.26 -20.74 59.87
CA ILE A 16 2.41 -20.18 58.84
C ILE A 16 3.12 -20.50 57.50
N ALA A 17 2.69 -21.60 56.85
CA ALA A 17 2.98 -21.88 55.46
C ALA A 17 2.28 -20.82 54.62
N MET A 18 2.92 -19.70 54.34
CA MET A 18 2.53 -18.82 53.25
C MET A 18 2.68 -19.61 51.95
N PRO A 19 1.61 -19.81 51.14
CA PRO A 19 1.78 -20.30 49.80
C PRO A 19 2.62 -19.25 49.09
N ALA A 20 3.86 -19.58 48.74
CA ALA A 20 4.66 -18.84 47.80
C ALA A 20 3.91 -18.91 46.45
N PHE A 21 3.06 -17.92 46.18
CA PHE A 21 2.68 -17.62 44.83
C PHE A 21 3.96 -17.22 44.12
N LEU A 22 4.65 -18.21 43.58
CA LEU A 22 5.57 -18.05 42.47
C LEU A 22 4.74 -17.45 41.32
N ARG A 23 4.58 -16.12 41.32
CA ARG A 23 4.35 -15.41 40.10
C ARG A 23 5.55 -15.76 39.23
N SER A 24 5.38 -16.79 38.40
CA SER A 24 6.19 -16.94 37.23
C SER A 24 6.20 -15.57 36.55
N ALA A 25 7.24 -14.81 36.71
CA ALA A 25 7.53 -13.71 35.82
C ALA A 25 7.66 -14.37 34.44
N SER A 26 6.54 -14.50 33.75
CA SER A 26 6.52 -14.83 32.36
C SER A 26 7.43 -13.79 31.74
N ALA A 27 8.66 -14.17 31.40
CA ALA A 27 9.53 -13.36 30.58
C ALA A 27 8.66 -12.98 29.37
N GLN A 28 8.25 -11.71 29.30
CA GLN A 28 7.37 -11.24 28.25
C GLN A 28 8.08 -11.54 26.94
N ALA A 29 7.56 -12.52 26.20
CA ALA A 29 8.20 -12.98 24.98
C ALA A 29 8.38 -11.77 24.07
N ALA A 30 9.60 -11.54 23.58
CA ALA A 30 9.92 -10.37 22.75
C ALA A 30 8.90 -10.20 21.63
N ASN A 31 8.45 -8.98 21.38
CA ASN A 31 7.49 -8.64 20.34
C ASN A 31 7.97 -9.11 18.97
N ILE A 32 7.03 -9.34 18.07
CA ILE A 32 7.32 -9.55 16.64
C ILE A 32 7.45 -8.19 16.00
N LYS A 33 8.65 -7.84 15.56
CA LYS A 33 8.93 -6.56 14.92
C LYS A 33 8.80 -6.65 13.41
N ILE A 34 8.07 -5.71 12.83
CA ILE A 34 7.92 -5.51 11.38
C ILE A 34 8.50 -4.14 11.07
N GLY A 35 9.48 -4.08 10.17
CA GLY A 35 10.05 -2.82 9.68
C GLY A 35 9.12 -2.18 8.65
N MET A 36 9.05 -0.84 8.60
CA MET A 36 8.26 -0.13 7.60
C MET A 36 9.02 1.08 7.07
N VAL A 37 9.26 1.10 5.76
CA VAL A 37 9.80 2.24 5.02
C VAL A 37 8.64 3.07 4.49
N LEU A 38 8.57 4.35 4.85
CA LEU A 38 7.49 5.23 4.43
C LEU A 38 7.94 6.68 4.35
N PRO A 39 7.29 7.52 3.53
CA PRO A 39 7.58 8.95 3.48
C PRO A 39 6.98 9.66 4.71
N VAL A 40 7.81 9.93 5.72
CA VAL A 40 7.43 10.80 6.87
C VAL A 40 7.61 12.25 6.49
N THR A 41 8.63 12.55 5.68
CA THR A 41 8.93 13.87 5.15
C THR A 41 8.97 13.89 3.61
N GLY A 42 9.06 15.09 3.03
CA GLY A 42 9.12 15.28 1.59
C GLY A 42 7.76 15.39 0.90
N PRO A 43 7.72 15.44 -0.45
CA PRO A 43 6.50 15.70 -1.23
C PRO A 43 5.36 14.70 -1.04
N ALA A 44 5.67 13.51 -0.53
CA ALA A 44 4.67 12.46 -0.29
C ALA A 44 4.35 12.22 1.19
N ALA A 45 4.70 13.14 2.09
CA ALA A 45 4.51 12.97 3.53
C ALA A 45 3.05 12.69 3.92
N ASP A 46 2.08 13.26 3.20
CA ASP A 46 0.67 12.98 3.47
C ASP A 46 0.30 11.52 3.13
N SER A 47 0.80 10.96 2.02
CA SER A 47 0.59 9.54 1.73
C SER A 47 1.20 8.62 2.80
N GLY A 48 2.34 9.02 3.38
CA GLY A 48 2.96 8.31 4.51
C GLY A 48 2.08 8.28 5.76
N LYS A 49 1.37 9.37 6.06
CA LYS A 49 0.40 9.41 7.19
C LYS A 49 -0.75 8.44 6.97
N TYR A 50 -1.29 8.38 5.75
CA TYR A 50 -2.33 7.41 5.40
C TYR A 50 -1.83 5.97 5.57
N ALA A 51 -0.66 5.66 5.02
CA ALA A 51 -0.05 4.34 5.10
C ALA A 51 0.22 3.90 6.55
N LEU A 52 0.78 4.81 7.37
CA LEU A 52 1.04 4.52 8.79
C LEU A 52 -0.24 4.27 9.58
N THR A 53 -1.30 5.03 9.30
CA THR A 53 -2.60 4.85 9.95
C THR A 53 -3.19 3.48 9.63
N GLY A 54 -3.16 3.05 8.36
CA GLY A 54 -3.62 1.72 7.95
C GLY A 54 -2.83 0.59 8.62
N ALA A 55 -1.50 0.68 8.61
CA ALA A 55 -0.63 -0.32 9.23
C ALA A 55 -0.86 -0.42 10.75
N LYS A 56 -0.96 0.71 11.46
CA LYS A 56 -1.26 0.73 12.90
C LYS A 56 -2.63 0.14 13.22
N LEU A 57 -3.63 0.46 12.43
CA LEU A 57 -4.98 -0.08 12.60
C LEU A 57 -5.01 -1.61 12.49
N ALA A 58 -4.32 -2.16 11.48
CA ALA A 58 -4.19 -3.62 11.34
C ALA A 58 -3.40 -4.25 12.50
N MET A 59 -2.27 -3.64 12.88
CA MET A 59 -1.45 -4.08 14.00
C MET A 59 -2.25 -4.12 15.31
N GLU A 60 -3.02 -3.06 15.60
CA GLU A 60 -3.88 -3.03 16.80
C GLU A 60 -4.95 -4.12 16.78
N ARG A 61 -5.57 -4.36 15.60
CA ARG A 61 -6.54 -5.43 15.42
C ARG A 61 -5.91 -6.80 15.69
N VAL A 62 -4.73 -7.07 15.13
CA VAL A 62 -3.98 -8.31 15.35
C VAL A 62 -3.63 -8.47 16.82
N ASN A 63 -3.13 -7.42 17.46
CA ASN A 63 -2.72 -7.44 18.86
C ASN A 63 -3.92 -7.67 19.80
N LYS A 64 -5.08 -7.06 19.54
CA LYS A 64 -6.32 -7.30 20.27
C LYS A 64 -6.84 -8.73 20.13
N ALA A 65 -6.56 -9.38 18.98
CA ALA A 65 -6.90 -10.79 18.74
C ALA A 65 -5.91 -11.80 19.35
N GLY A 66 -4.92 -11.34 20.13
CA GLY A 66 -3.92 -12.20 20.78
C GLY A 66 -2.54 -12.17 20.14
N GLY A 67 -2.33 -11.34 19.13
CA GLY A 67 -1.04 -11.14 18.48
C GLY A 67 -0.68 -12.25 17.48
N VAL A 68 0.61 -12.42 17.26
CA VAL A 68 1.19 -13.41 16.34
C VAL A 68 2.06 -14.38 17.14
N LEU A 69 1.82 -15.67 17.03
CA LEU A 69 2.47 -16.71 17.85
C LEU A 69 2.41 -16.41 19.36
N GLY A 70 1.30 -15.80 19.83
CA GLY A 70 1.12 -15.39 21.22
C GLY A 70 1.94 -14.16 21.65
N LYS A 71 2.55 -13.43 20.70
CA LYS A 71 3.36 -12.24 20.93
C LYS A 71 2.70 -11.01 20.31
N GLN A 72 2.93 -9.84 20.92
CA GLN A 72 2.48 -8.58 20.32
C GLN A 72 3.30 -8.25 19.07
N VAL A 73 2.65 -7.62 18.08
CA VAL A 73 3.30 -7.06 16.89
C VAL A 73 3.68 -5.61 17.16
N GLU A 74 4.84 -5.21 16.71
CA GLU A 74 5.40 -3.86 16.81
C GLU A 74 5.87 -3.39 15.43
N LEU A 75 5.55 -2.14 15.08
CA LEU A 75 6.05 -1.48 13.87
C LEU A 75 7.26 -0.63 14.20
N VAL A 76 8.35 -0.84 13.46
CA VAL A 76 9.56 0.00 13.48
C VAL A 76 9.62 0.76 12.17
N THR A 77 9.54 2.09 12.22
CA THR A 77 9.40 2.92 11.02
C THR A 77 10.65 3.74 10.73
N GLU A 78 11.02 3.87 9.46
CA GLU A 78 12.09 4.76 8.98
C GLU A 78 11.59 5.62 7.82
N ASP A 79 12.07 6.88 7.80
CA ASP A 79 11.68 7.87 6.80
C ASP A 79 12.47 7.71 5.50
N ASP A 80 11.79 7.52 4.38
CA ASP A 80 12.40 7.47 3.04
C ASP A 80 12.59 8.87 2.40
N GLN A 81 12.12 9.94 3.06
CA GLN A 81 12.20 11.33 2.62
C GLN A 81 11.64 11.56 1.20
N THR A 82 10.79 10.65 0.72
CA THR A 82 10.28 10.60 -0.66
C THR A 82 11.40 10.52 -1.73
N THR A 83 12.57 9.97 -1.38
CA THR A 83 13.71 9.84 -2.31
C THR A 83 14.21 8.40 -2.41
N ASN A 84 14.82 8.04 -3.55
CA ASN A 84 15.42 6.70 -3.70
C ASN A 84 16.60 6.46 -2.74
N PRO A 85 17.58 7.40 -2.58
CA PRO A 85 18.62 7.24 -1.58
C PRO A 85 18.09 7.15 -0.15
N GLY A 86 17.05 7.94 0.18
CA GLY A 86 16.37 7.89 1.48
C GLY A 86 15.75 6.54 1.74
N ALA A 87 15.05 5.96 0.75
CA ALA A 87 14.44 4.64 0.87
C ALA A 87 15.49 3.52 1.10
N VAL A 88 16.60 3.56 0.35
CA VAL A 88 17.71 2.61 0.54
C VAL A 88 18.31 2.74 1.95
N LEU A 89 18.55 3.96 2.42
CA LEU A 89 19.09 4.21 3.77
C LEU A 89 18.11 3.75 4.85
N ALA A 90 16.82 4.08 4.73
CA ALA A 90 15.78 3.68 5.65
C ALA A 90 15.66 2.14 5.73
N PHE A 91 15.64 1.47 4.58
CA PHE A 91 15.61 0.02 4.53
C PHE A 91 16.86 -0.61 5.16
N SER A 92 18.05 -0.09 4.85
CA SER A 92 19.31 -0.59 5.41
C SER A 92 19.36 -0.48 6.94
N LYS A 93 18.87 0.62 7.51
CA LYS A 93 18.77 0.79 8.97
C LYS A 93 17.82 -0.23 9.62
N LEU A 94 16.68 -0.51 8.98
CA LEU A 94 15.74 -1.53 9.46
C LEU A 94 16.35 -2.93 9.31
N ALA A 95 16.98 -3.23 8.18
CA ALA A 95 17.59 -4.53 7.89
C ALA A 95 18.77 -4.87 8.83
N ALA A 96 19.45 -3.86 9.35
CA ALA A 96 20.52 -4.03 10.36
C ALA A 96 19.99 -4.50 11.72
N GLN A 97 18.69 -4.46 11.98
CA GLN A 97 18.06 -4.92 13.21
C GLN A 97 17.69 -6.41 13.07
N PRO A 98 18.38 -7.34 13.76
CA PRO A 98 18.19 -8.78 13.56
C PRO A 98 16.82 -9.29 14.00
N ASP A 99 16.15 -8.60 14.91
CA ASP A 99 14.85 -8.93 15.49
C ASP A 99 13.66 -8.48 14.62
N ILE A 100 13.88 -7.73 13.54
CA ILE A 100 12.86 -7.47 12.51
C ILE A 100 12.70 -8.72 11.65
N VAL A 101 11.47 -9.26 11.60
CA VAL A 101 11.17 -10.54 10.94
C VAL A 101 10.74 -10.38 9.47
N ALA A 102 10.14 -9.24 9.13
CA ALA A 102 9.67 -8.92 7.79
C ALA A 102 9.50 -7.40 7.66
N PHE A 103 9.23 -6.92 6.44
CA PHE A 103 9.15 -5.49 6.16
C PHE A 103 7.91 -5.11 5.35
N LEU A 104 7.45 -3.88 5.54
CA LEU A 104 6.67 -3.14 4.57
C LEU A 104 7.63 -2.20 3.80
N GLY A 105 7.68 -2.38 2.49
CA GLY A 105 8.43 -1.50 1.59
C GLY A 105 7.61 -0.27 1.19
N SER A 106 8.07 0.42 0.15
CA SER A 106 7.44 1.64 -0.33
C SER A 106 6.19 1.37 -1.19
N ILE A 107 5.28 2.34 -1.24
CA ILE A 107 4.24 2.39 -2.26
C ILE A 107 4.80 2.80 -3.63
N ARG A 108 5.99 3.39 -3.69
CA ARG A 108 6.59 3.91 -4.92
C ARG A 108 7.43 2.86 -5.63
N SER A 109 7.13 2.63 -6.91
CA SER A 109 7.82 1.64 -7.72
C SER A 109 9.32 1.90 -7.81
N THR A 110 9.71 3.16 -8.05
CA THR A 110 11.12 3.56 -8.19
C THR A 110 11.93 3.29 -6.91
N GLN A 111 11.34 3.53 -5.74
CA GLN A 111 12.00 3.25 -4.45
C GLN A 111 12.14 1.74 -4.20
N ASN A 112 11.13 0.93 -4.55
CA ASN A 112 11.23 -0.53 -4.45
C ASN A 112 12.31 -1.09 -5.37
N HIS A 113 12.46 -0.55 -6.60
CA HIS A 113 13.59 -0.89 -7.47
C HIS A 113 14.92 -0.55 -6.82
N ALA A 114 15.05 0.63 -6.23
CA ALA A 114 16.28 1.04 -5.55
C ALA A 114 16.65 0.14 -4.37
N MET A 115 15.65 -0.29 -3.58
CA MET A 115 15.85 -1.18 -2.42
C MET A 115 16.03 -2.66 -2.81
N ALA A 116 15.61 -3.09 -4.01
CA ALA A 116 15.56 -4.51 -4.39
C ALA A 116 16.87 -5.29 -4.18
N PRO A 117 18.08 -4.74 -4.45
CA PRO A 117 19.34 -5.44 -4.17
C PRO A 117 19.57 -5.70 -2.67
N ASP A 118 19.21 -4.77 -1.79
CA ASP A 118 19.38 -4.93 -0.36
C ASP A 118 18.27 -5.82 0.23
N ILE A 119 17.07 -5.80 -0.32
CA ILE A 119 16.00 -6.75 0.00
C ILE A 119 16.47 -8.19 -0.29
N LEU A 120 17.09 -8.42 -1.45
CA LEU A 120 17.61 -9.75 -1.81
C LEU A 120 18.66 -10.23 -0.79
N LYS A 121 19.59 -9.36 -0.39
CA LYS A 121 20.64 -9.67 0.61
C LYS A 121 20.05 -9.96 1.99
N THR A 122 18.97 -9.27 2.36
CA THR A 122 18.33 -9.42 3.67
C THR A 122 17.72 -10.81 3.85
N GLY A 123 17.19 -11.41 2.76
CA GLY A 123 16.59 -12.75 2.79
C GLY A 123 15.34 -12.83 3.66
N LYS A 124 14.59 -11.73 3.78
CA LYS A 124 13.35 -11.63 4.56
C LYS A 124 12.21 -11.08 3.71
N PRO A 125 10.95 -11.48 3.94
CA PRO A 125 9.80 -11.00 3.18
C PRO A 125 9.62 -9.48 3.27
N VAL A 126 9.34 -8.87 2.12
CA VAL A 126 8.99 -7.45 1.99
C VAL A 126 7.67 -7.34 1.26
N CYS A 127 6.65 -6.87 1.97
CA CYS A 127 5.33 -6.52 1.42
C CYS A 127 5.40 -5.10 0.88
N PHE A 128 5.02 -4.86 -0.37
CA PHE A 128 5.17 -3.53 -0.98
C PHE A 128 3.95 -3.12 -1.81
N GLY A 129 3.81 -1.79 -2.04
CA GLY A 129 2.69 -1.20 -2.76
C GLY A 129 3.00 -0.66 -4.16
N GLY A 130 4.22 -0.80 -4.66
CA GLY A 130 4.58 -0.34 -6.01
C GLY A 130 3.89 -1.16 -7.10
N THR A 131 3.30 -0.50 -8.11
CA THR A 131 2.46 -1.17 -9.12
C THR A 131 3.17 -1.48 -10.43
N ASP A 132 4.42 -1.05 -10.61
CA ASP A 132 5.23 -1.41 -11.79
C ASP A 132 5.30 -2.94 -11.98
N PRO A 133 4.83 -3.49 -13.11
CA PRO A 133 4.75 -4.93 -13.33
C PRO A 133 6.10 -5.66 -13.26
N THR A 134 7.21 -4.94 -13.44
CA THR A 134 8.55 -5.56 -13.46
C THR A 134 9.08 -5.92 -12.08
N LEU A 135 8.57 -5.30 -11.00
CA LEU A 135 9.09 -5.46 -9.64
C LEU A 135 9.09 -6.91 -9.15
N THR A 136 8.03 -7.66 -9.37
CA THR A 136 7.94 -9.08 -9.00
C THR A 136 8.65 -10.02 -9.98
N LYS A 137 9.16 -9.47 -11.11
CA LYS A 137 9.90 -10.21 -12.15
C LYS A 137 11.40 -9.97 -12.10
N LEU A 138 11.91 -9.29 -11.08
CA LEU A 138 13.35 -9.03 -10.89
C LEU A 138 14.15 -10.27 -10.47
N GLY A 139 13.51 -11.43 -10.27
CA GLY A 139 14.16 -12.61 -9.71
C GLY A 139 14.42 -12.53 -8.20
N ASN A 140 13.84 -11.55 -7.53
CA ASN A 140 13.92 -11.39 -6.07
C ASN A 140 12.75 -12.11 -5.39
N PRO A 141 12.97 -13.26 -4.72
CA PRO A 141 11.89 -14.07 -4.15
C PRO A 141 11.29 -13.51 -2.87
N TRP A 142 11.79 -12.38 -2.38
CA TRP A 142 11.37 -11.76 -1.13
C TRP A 142 10.39 -10.60 -1.31
N LEU A 143 10.05 -10.24 -2.56
CA LEU A 143 9.11 -9.18 -2.89
C LEU A 143 7.68 -9.71 -3.04
N PHE A 144 6.74 -9.15 -2.27
CA PHE A 144 5.31 -9.49 -2.31
C PHE A 144 4.49 -8.23 -2.51
N ARG A 145 3.78 -8.16 -3.63
CA ARG A 145 2.95 -7.00 -3.98
C ARG A 145 1.56 -7.11 -3.37
N PHE A 146 1.12 -6.04 -2.74
CA PHE A 146 -0.18 -5.95 -2.08
C PHE A 146 -1.19 -5.07 -2.82
N ARG A 147 -0.85 -4.57 -3.98
CA ARG A 147 -1.73 -3.83 -4.87
C ARG A 147 -1.73 -4.51 -6.24
N PRO A 148 -2.78 -4.40 -7.07
CA PRO A 148 -2.71 -4.93 -8.41
C PRO A 148 -1.62 -4.24 -9.23
N ASN A 149 -0.98 -4.93 -10.16
CA ASN A 149 0.05 -4.32 -11.00
C ASN A 149 -0.54 -3.56 -12.21
N ASP A 150 0.29 -2.70 -12.83
CA ASP A 150 -0.17 -1.82 -13.89
C ASP A 150 -0.46 -2.53 -15.23
N THR A 151 -0.14 -3.80 -15.39
CA THR A 151 -0.66 -4.60 -16.50
C THR A 151 -2.19 -4.67 -16.43
N TYR A 152 -2.73 -4.85 -15.23
CA TYR A 152 -4.18 -4.88 -15.02
C TYR A 152 -4.79 -3.48 -15.13
N SER A 153 -4.16 -2.44 -14.55
CA SER A 153 -4.67 -1.07 -14.67
C SER A 153 -4.75 -0.62 -16.13
N GLY A 154 -3.72 -0.89 -16.93
CA GLY A 154 -3.71 -0.56 -18.36
C GLY A 154 -4.80 -1.29 -19.15
N ARG A 155 -5.07 -2.56 -18.82
CA ARG A 155 -6.17 -3.35 -19.44
C ARG A 155 -7.54 -2.76 -19.08
N VAL A 156 -7.76 -2.43 -17.79
CA VAL A 156 -9.05 -1.88 -17.33
C VAL A 156 -9.30 -0.47 -17.86
N ILE A 157 -8.29 0.41 -17.80
CA ILE A 157 -8.37 1.77 -18.34
C ILE A 157 -8.69 1.72 -19.84
N GLY A 158 -7.92 0.93 -20.60
CA GLY A 158 -8.09 0.79 -22.03
C GLY A 158 -9.46 0.25 -22.40
N ALA A 159 -9.88 -0.87 -21.82
CA ALA A 159 -11.17 -1.49 -22.07
C ALA A 159 -12.34 -0.55 -21.72
N TYR A 160 -12.28 0.13 -20.58
CA TYR A 160 -13.33 1.05 -20.17
C TYR A 160 -13.46 2.23 -21.16
N GLY A 161 -12.35 2.81 -21.59
CA GLY A 161 -12.39 3.91 -22.55
C GLY A 161 -12.84 3.48 -23.94
N VAL A 162 -12.37 2.35 -24.44
CA VAL A 162 -12.73 1.87 -25.80
C VAL A 162 -14.14 1.28 -25.83
N GLU A 163 -14.46 0.36 -24.92
CA GLU A 163 -15.70 -0.42 -24.96
C GLU A 163 -16.88 0.31 -24.31
N THR A 164 -16.65 1.04 -23.21
CA THR A 164 -17.72 1.71 -22.47
C THR A 164 -17.91 3.15 -22.91
N LEU A 165 -16.82 3.91 -23.08
CA LEU A 165 -16.91 5.32 -23.48
C LEU A 165 -16.87 5.52 -25.01
N GLY A 166 -16.58 4.48 -25.79
CA GLY A 166 -16.52 4.52 -27.25
C GLY A 166 -15.38 5.38 -27.82
N LYS A 167 -14.29 5.55 -27.06
CA LYS A 167 -13.15 6.41 -27.37
C LYS A 167 -11.96 5.60 -27.85
N LYS A 168 -11.32 6.04 -28.94
CA LYS A 168 -10.25 5.26 -29.58
C LYS A 168 -8.93 6.00 -29.75
N LYS A 169 -8.91 7.32 -29.70
CA LYS A 169 -7.72 8.14 -29.89
C LYS A 169 -7.24 8.71 -28.57
N TRP A 170 -6.17 8.16 -28.03
CA TRP A 170 -5.72 8.44 -26.68
C TRP A 170 -4.59 9.47 -26.63
N ALA A 171 -4.69 10.39 -25.67
CA ALA A 171 -3.54 11.09 -25.13
C ALA A 171 -3.10 10.36 -23.87
N VAL A 172 -1.90 9.84 -23.83
CA VAL A 172 -1.31 9.22 -22.64
C VAL A 172 -0.42 10.23 -21.95
N VAL A 173 -0.65 10.49 -20.67
CA VAL A 173 0.14 11.44 -19.85
C VAL A 173 0.71 10.71 -18.65
N HIS A 174 2.03 10.78 -18.46
CA HIS A 174 2.66 10.02 -17.39
C HIS A 174 3.90 10.69 -16.83
N SER A 175 4.22 10.45 -15.55
CA SER A 175 5.53 10.78 -14.98
C SER A 175 6.63 9.96 -15.64
N THR A 176 7.85 10.49 -15.69
CA THR A 176 9.01 9.82 -16.31
C THR A 176 9.75 8.88 -15.36
N ASP A 177 9.17 8.58 -14.20
CA ASP A 177 9.69 7.55 -13.29
C ASP A 177 9.22 6.13 -13.68
N ALA A 178 9.64 5.12 -12.92
CA ALA A 178 9.31 3.72 -13.23
C ALA A 178 7.80 3.44 -13.22
N PHE A 179 7.04 4.04 -12.28
CA PHE A 179 5.59 3.90 -12.22
C PHE A 179 4.93 4.46 -13.47
N GLY A 180 5.18 5.74 -13.77
CA GLY A 180 4.53 6.42 -14.90
C GLY A 180 4.89 5.79 -16.23
N THR A 181 6.17 5.53 -16.47
CA THR A 181 6.65 4.97 -17.75
C THR A 181 6.12 3.56 -18.00
N ASN A 182 6.17 2.67 -16.99
CA ASN A 182 5.72 1.29 -17.16
C ASN A 182 4.19 1.17 -17.16
N GLY A 183 3.48 2.03 -16.43
CA GLY A 183 2.03 2.11 -16.49
C GLY A 183 1.53 2.60 -17.86
N ALA A 184 2.13 3.67 -18.41
CA ALA A 184 1.81 4.17 -19.75
C ALA A 184 2.09 3.13 -20.84
N LYS A 185 3.20 2.40 -20.72
CA LYS A 185 3.53 1.28 -21.61
C LYS A 185 2.46 0.19 -21.55
N ALA A 186 2.05 -0.23 -20.35
CA ALA A 186 1.02 -1.25 -20.17
C ALA A 186 -0.34 -0.82 -20.77
N LEU A 187 -0.73 0.45 -20.58
CA LEU A 187 -1.91 1.02 -21.25
C LEU A 187 -1.79 0.99 -22.76
N THR A 188 -0.68 1.46 -23.29
CA THR A 188 -0.44 1.50 -24.77
C THR A 188 -0.51 0.10 -25.37
N GLU A 189 0.13 -0.89 -24.75
CA GLU A 189 0.08 -2.29 -25.19
C GLU A 189 -1.34 -2.86 -25.13
N SER A 190 -2.12 -2.48 -24.14
CA SER A 190 -3.52 -2.87 -24.03
C SER A 190 -4.37 -2.25 -25.13
N LEU A 191 -4.20 -0.94 -25.39
CA LEU A 191 -4.95 -0.22 -26.42
C LEU A 191 -4.77 -0.83 -27.81
N VAL A 192 -3.54 -1.20 -28.17
CA VAL A 192 -3.25 -1.85 -29.46
C VAL A 192 -4.05 -3.15 -29.62
N LYS A 193 -4.18 -3.94 -28.57
CA LYS A 193 -4.90 -5.24 -28.61
C LYS A 193 -6.42 -5.10 -28.80
N ILE A 194 -6.99 -3.96 -28.38
CA ILE A 194 -8.44 -3.73 -28.39
C ILE A 194 -8.89 -2.68 -29.43
N GLY A 195 -8.01 -2.32 -30.38
CA GLY A 195 -8.30 -1.39 -31.46
C GLY A 195 -8.33 0.09 -31.05
N GLY A 196 -7.70 0.45 -29.95
CA GLY A 196 -7.36 1.82 -29.61
C GLY A 196 -6.04 2.26 -30.24
N SER A 197 -5.78 3.56 -30.25
CA SER A 197 -4.55 4.15 -30.78
C SER A 197 -4.07 5.28 -29.87
N VAL A 198 -2.76 5.44 -29.75
CA VAL A 198 -2.15 6.57 -29.02
C VAL A 198 -1.87 7.68 -30.03
N ALA A 199 -2.60 8.78 -29.92
CA ALA A 199 -2.41 9.97 -30.74
C ALA A 199 -1.21 10.80 -30.26
N ILE A 200 -0.97 10.79 -28.94
CA ILE A 200 0.18 11.44 -28.33
C ILE A 200 0.52 10.77 -26.99
N ASP A 201 1.82 10.64 -26.72
CA ASP A 201 2.39 10.17 -25.45
C ASP A 201 3.24 11.30 -24.86
N GLN A 202 2.92 11.71 -23.63
CA GLN A 202 3.52 12.86 -22.96
C GLN A 202 4.07 12.49 -21.60
N GLY A 203 5.39 12.19 -21.58
CA GLY A 203 6.15 12.08 -20.34
C GLY A 203 6.46 13.47 -19.74
N TYR A 204 6.34 13.61 -18.42
CA TYR A 204 6.72 14.81 -17.68
C TYR A 204 7.61 14.45 -16.47
N PRO A 205 8.58 15.30 -16.09
CA PRO A 205 9.39 15.08 -14.90
C PRO A 205 8.54 15.34 -13.63
N ASN A 206 8.73 14.48 -12.61
CA ASN A 206 8.07 14.66 -11.32
C ASN A 206 8.31 16.06 -10.71
N GLN A 207 7.32 16.56 -9.98
CA GLN A 207 7.29 17.88 -9.34
C GLN A 207 7.29 19.04 -10.36
N SER A 208 6.73 18.81 -11.54
CA SER A 208 6.48 19.84 -12.55
C SER A 208 5.50 20.90 -12.06
N GLN A 209 5.82 22.16 -12.33
CA GLN A 209 4.97 23.30 -11.93
C GLN A 209 4.13 23.86 -13.09
N ASP A 210 4.43 23.45 -14.33
CA ASP A 210 3.71 23.89 -15.52
C ASP A 210 3.49 22.73 -16.49
N PHE A 211 2.23 22.46 -16.76
CA PHE A 211 1.76 21.46 -17.72
C PHE A 211 1.14 22.09 -18.97
N THR A 212 1.22 23.42 -19.12
CA THR A 212 0.68 24.13 -20.28
C THR A 212 1.17 23.53 -21.60
N PRO A 213 2.48 23.20 -21.79
CA PRO A 213 2.95 22.59 -23.03
C PRO A 213 2.30 21.21 -23.28
N VAL A 214 2.16 20.40 -22.25
CA VAL A 214 1.52 19.07 -22.33
C VAL A 214 0.05 19.20 -22.72
N VAL A 215 -0.69 20.12 -22.09
CA VAL A 215 -2.11 20.36 -22.39
C VAL A 215 -2.31 20.88 -23.82
N LEU A 216 -1.46 21.79 -24.30
CA LEU A 216 -1.52 22.29 -25.68
C LEU A 216 -1.23 21.20 -26.69
N ALA A 217 -0.25 20.31 -26.40
CA ALA A 217 0.06 19.16 -27.23
C ALA A 217 -1.15 18.18 -27.31
N ILE A 218 -1.81 17.90 -26.19
CA ILE A 218 -3.06 17.11 -26.18
C ILE A 218 -4.13 17.76 -27.05
N LYS A 219 -4.33 19.06 -26.91
CA LYS A 219 -5.33 19.81 -27.68
C LYS A 219 -5.09 19.75 -29.19
N GLN A 220 -3.82 19.71 -29.61
CA GLN A 220 -3.42 19.65 -31.03
C GLN A 220 -3.41 18.21 -31.58
N SER A 221 -3.33 17.19 -30.74
CA SER A 221 -3.17 15.78 -31.14
C SER A 221 -4.43 15.17 -31.78
N GLY A 222 -5.60 15.79 -31.58
CA GLY A 222 -6.88 15.21 -31.96
C GLY A 222 -7.28 13.99 -31.11
N ALA A 223 -6.70 13.82 -29.93
CA ALA A 223 -7.12 12.81 -28.98
C ALA A 223 -8.56 13.06 -28.50
N ASP A 224 -9.31 11.98 -28.30
CA ASP A 224 -10.71 12.02 -27.84
C ASP A 224 -10.90 11.50 -26.41
N ILE A 225 -9.80 11.06 -25.76
CA ILE A 225 -9.73 10.60 -24.37
C ILE A 225 -8.33 10.76 -23.82
N ILE A 226 -8.21 10.94 -22.50
CA ILE A 226 -6.92 10.95 -21.75
C ILE A 226 -6.80 9.69 -20.91
N GLY A 227 -5.63 9.02 -20.98
CA GLY A 227 -5.14 8.03 -20.03
C GLY A 227 -3.99 8.60 -19.23
N SER A 228 -3.89 8.31 -17.91
CA SER A 228 -2.83 8.96 -17.14
C SER A 228 -2.27 8.16 -15.98
N TYR A 229 -0.96 8.41 -15.70
CA TYR A 229 -0.19 7.86 -14.58
C TYR A 229 0.63 8.98 -13.92
N PHE A 230 0.11 9.54 -12.83
CA PHE A 230 0.75 10.60 -12.05
C PHE A 230 1.33 10.04 -10.75
N THR A 231 2.61 10.28 -10.49
CA THR A 231 3.26 9.81 -9.25
C THR A 231 2.93 10.69 -8.04
N PHE A 232 2.74 11.99 -8.24
CA PHE A 232 2.46 12.94 -7.18
C PHE A 232 1.10 13.61 -7.34
N ASP A 233 0.39 13.72 -6.22
CA ASP A 233 -0.93 14.35 -6.12
C ASP A 233 -0.90 15.81 -6.60
N ASN A 234 0.19 16.54 -6.29
CA ASN A 234 0.36 17.93 -6.69
C ASN A 234 0.49 18.09 -8.20
N ASP A 235 1.28 17.22 -8.85
CA ASP A 235 1.45 17.25 -10.32
C ASP A 235 0.12 17.00 -11.02
N LEU A 236 -0.63 15.99 -10.55
CA LEU A 236 -1.96 15.68 -11.07
C LEU A 236 -2.92 16.88 -10.90
N ALA A 237 -2.89 17.52 -9.73
CA ALA A 237 -3.76 18.66 -9.45
C ALA A 237 -3.42 19.88 -10.31
N ILE A 238 -2.13 20.17 -10.53
CA ILE A 238 -1.71 21.27 -11.43
C ILE A 238 -2.16 20.96 -12.87
N PHE A 239 -1.85 19.75 -13.37
CA PHE A 239 -2.28 19.31 -14.68
C PHE A 239 -3.80 19.42 -14.86
N ALA A 240 -4.58 18.92 -13.91
CA ALA A 240 -6.04 18.97 -13.96
C ALA A 240 -6.58 20.39 -14.08
N ARG A 241 -6.05 21.31 -13.27
CA ARG A 241 -6.46 22.72 -13.31
C ARG A 241 -6.11 23.38 -14.64
N GLN A 242 -4.89 23.21 -15.13
CA GLN A 242 -4.44 23.77 -16.40
C GLN A 242 -5.19 23.15 -17.59
N LEU A 243 -5.50 21.86 -17.53
CA LEU A 243 -6.32 21.17 -18.52
C LEU A 243 -7.67 21.87 -18.68
N ARG A 244 -8.37 22.15 -17.59
CA ARG A 244 -9.68 22.82 -17.60
C ARG A 244 -9.58 24.29 -17.98
N GLN A 245 -8.57 25.02 -17.49
CA GLN A 245 -8.31 26.42 -17.83
C GLN A 245 -8.09 26.61 -19.34
N LEU A 246 -7.42 25.65 -20.00
CA LEU A 246 -7.19 25.68 -21.44
C LEU A 246 -8.33 25.08 -22.27
N GLY A 247 -9.48 24.78 -21.63
CA GLY A 247 -10.71 24.36 -22.28
C GLY A 247 -10.69 22.91 -22.80
N VAL A 248 -9.84 22.03 -22.30
CA VAL A 248 -9.87 20.62 -22.66
C VAL A 248 -10.87 19.88 -21.77
N THR A 249 -11.92 19.31 -22.40
CA THR A 249 -13.05 18.67 -21.71
C THR A 249 -13.27 17.21 -22.13
N ILE A 250 -12.36 16.64 -22.93
CA ILE A 250 -12.45 15.24 -23.33
C ILE A 250 -12.44 14.31 -22.08
N PRO A 251 -13.07 13.13 -22.15
CA PRO A 251 -13.05 12.16 -21.06
C PRO A 251 -11.63 11.85 -20.60
N TRP A 252 -11.50 11.57 -19.31
CA TRP A 252 -10.23 11.21 -18.70
C TRP A 252 -10.42 9.99 -17.81
N VAL A 253 -9.63 8.92 -18.07
CA VAL A 253 -9.58 7.70 -17.26
C VAL A 253 -8.16 7.56 -16.73
N GLY A 254 -7.97 7.70 -15.42
CA GLY A 254 -6.64 7.68 -14.80
C GLY A 254 -6.32 6.39 -14.06
N SER A 255 -5.03 6.20 -13.79
CA SER A 255 -4.52 5.21 -12.83
C SER A 255 -5.04 5.50 -11.41
N PRO A 256 -4.74 4.66 -10.40
CA PRO A 256 -5.23 4.89 -9.03
C PRO A 256 -4.87 6.27 -8.44
N SER A 257 -3.84 6.93 -8.95
CA SER A 257 -3.47 8.28 -8.51
C SER A 257 -4.58 9.33 -8.64
N ILE A 258 -5.52 9.16 -9.61
CA ILE A 258 -6.64 10.11 -9.79
C ILE A 258 -7.72 10.00 -8.70
N THR A 259 -7.68 8.93 -7.90
CA THR A 259 -8.71 8.60 -6.90
C THR A 259 -8.27 8.88 -5.47
N VAL A 260 -6.98 9.14 -5.22
CA VAL A 260 -6.47 9.37 -3.87
C VAL A 260 -6.98 10.69 -3.28
N ALA A 261 -7.24 10.66 -1.98
CA ALA A 261 -7.89 11.78 -1.29
C ALA A 261 -7.10 13.10 -1.43
N GLY A 262 -5.77 13.03 -1.42
CA GLY A 262 -4.88 14.20 -1.62
C GLY A 262 -5.07 14.84 -2.98
N ALA A 263 -5.03 14.06 -4.06
CA ALA A 263 -5.21 14.54 -5.44
C ALA A 263 -6.61 15.12 -5.65
N VAL A 264 -7.65 14.42 -5.18
CA VAL A 264 -9.05 14.89 -5.29
C VAL A 264 -9.26 16.22 -4.57
N LYS A 265 -8.71 16.35 -3.36
CA LYS A 265 -8.77 17.61 -2.58
C LYS A 265 -8.03 18.76 -3.27
N LEU A 266 -6.80 18.50 -3.75
CA LEU A 266 -5.95 19.54 -4.36
C LEU A 266 -6.48 20.00 -5.72
N ALA A 267 -6.97 19.09 -6.54
CA ALA A 267 -7.51 19.42 -7.87
C ALA A 267 -8.93 20.00 -7.81
N GLY A 268 -9.74 19.59 -6.83
CA GLY A 268 -11.10 20.02 -6.65
C GLY A 268 -11.97 19.83 -7.90
N PRO A 269 -12.73 20.87 -8.34
CA PRO A 269 -13.64 20.78 -9.49
C PRO A 269 -12.96 20.36 -10.81
N ALA A 270 -11.65 20.52 -10.93
CA ALA A 270 -10.94 20.14 -12.16
C ALA A 270 -10.94 18.62 -12.43
N LEU A 271 -11.16 17.81 -11.39
CA LEU A 271 -11.32 16.34 -11.51
C LEU A 271 -12.77 15.87 -11.55
N TYR A 272 -13.77 16.74 -11.43
CA TYR A 272 -15.17 16.29 -11.46
C TYR A 272 -15.51 15.65 -12.80
N GLY A 273 -16.20 14.52 -12.76
CA GLY A 273 -16.60 13.75 -13.94
C GLY A 273 -15.48 12.93 -14.59
N THR A 274 -14.28 12.86 -13.96
CA THR A 274 -13.25 11.93 -14.41
C THR A 274 -13.56 10.51 -13.94
N TYR A 275 -12.99 9.55 -14.65
CA TYR A 275 -13.00 8.13 -14.29
C TYR A 275 -11.62 7.70 -13.88
N GLY A 276 -11.54 6.59 -13.15
CA GLY A 276 -10.27 6.00 -12.78
C GLY A 276 -10.40 4.54 -12.44
N VAL A 277 -9.25 3.89 -12.33
CA VAL A 277 -9.16 2.61 -11.66
C VAL A 277 -8.71 2.83 -10.23
N ALA A 278 -9.18 2.00 -9.31
CA ALA A 278 -8.83 2.08 -7.89
C ALA A 278 -8.61 0.68 -7.33
N ASP A 279 -7.57 0.53 -6.55
CA ASP A 279 -7.34 -0.70 -5.78
C ASP A 279 -8.41 -0.79 -4.68
N TYR A 280 -8.59 0.30 -3.95
CA TYR A 280 -9.58 0.45 -2.89
C TYR A 280 -10.75 1.32 -3.34
N ALA A 281 -11.96 0.83 -3.07
CA ALA A 281 -13.19 1.62 -3.12
C ALA A 281 -14.11 1.17 -1.96
N GLU A 282 -14.62 2.12 -1.17
CA GLU A 282 -15.39 1.83 0.05
C GLU A 282 -16.54 0.84 -0.18
N ASP A 283 -17.24 0.96 -1.31
CA ASP A 283 -18.40 0.14 -1.64
C ASP A 283 -18.07 -1.14 -2.43
N SER A 284 -16.79 -1.47 -2.66
CA SER A 284 -16.40 -2.62 -3.48
C SER A 284 -16.67 -3.97 -2.81
N CYS A 285 -16.52 -4.06 -1.49
CA CYS A 285 -16.76 -5.28 -0.71
C CYS A 285 -17.07 -4.96 0.77
N PRO A 286 -17.57 -5.94 1.55
CA PRO A 286 -17.85 -5.75 2.97
C PRO A 286 -16.62 -5.36 3.80
N GLU A 287 -15.46 -5.92 3.47
CA GLU A 287 -14.18 -5.66 4.12
C GLU A 287 -13.69 -4.22 3.88
N ALA A 288 -13.92 -3.68 2.67
CA ALA A 288 -13.65 -2.28 2.33
C ALA A 288 -14.49 -1.31 3.17
N LYS A 289 -15.80 -1.60 3.33
CA LYS A 289 -16.70 -0.81 4.18
C LYS A 289 -16.29 -0.82 5.66
N GLU A 290 -15.93 -1.99 6.17
CA GLU A 290 -15.46 -2.10 7.56
C GLU A 290 -14.15 -1.35 7.74
N PHE A 291 -13.19 -1.47 6.81
CA PHE A 291 -11.95 -0.72 6.84
C PHE A 291 -12.21 0.79 6.81
N ALA A 292 -13.08 1.30 5.93
CA ALA A 292 -13.43 2.71 5.85
C ALA A 292 -13.93 3.26 7.20
N LYS A 293 -14.83 2.53 7.84
CA LYS A 293 -15.37 2.86 9.17
C LYS A 293 -14.29 2.92 10.24
N LEU A 294 -13.45 1.88 10.30
CA LEU A 294 -12.36 1.79 11.27
C LEU A 294 -11.31 2.89 11.03
N TYR A 295 -10.93 3.10 9.77
CA TYR A 295 -9.96 4.11 9.38
C TYR A 295 -10.44 5.53 9.74
N LYS A 296 -11.69 5.85 9.41
CA LYS A 296 -12.30 7.14 9.73
C LYS A 296 -12.31 7.41 11.24
N ALA A 297 -12.60 6.38 12.05
CA ALA A 297 -12.57 6.49 13.51
C ALA A 297 -11.14 6.72 14.05
N ALA A 298 -10.14 5.99 13.51
CA ALA A 298 -8.76 6.07 13.95
C ALA A 298 -8.05 7.35 13.51
N SER A 299 -8.46 7.93 12.37
CA SER A 299 -7.82 9.11 11.75
C SER A 299 -8.45 10.45 12.12
N GLY A 300 -9.46 10.46 13.00
CA GLY A 300 -10.20 11.69 13.35
C GLY A 300 -11.10 12.20 12.23
N GLY A 301 -11.64 11.32 11.41
CA GLY A 301 -12.62 11.63 10.38
C GLY A 301 -12.09 11.69 8.94
N ILE A 302 -10.81 11.37 8.72
CA ILE A 302 -10.21 11.34 7.37
C ILE A 302 -10.77 10.13 6.59
N ILE A 303 -11.09 10.34 5.32
CA ILE A 303 -11.56 9.28 4.41
C ILE A 303 -10.36 8.40 4.03
N ALA A 304 -10.57 7.08 4.07
CA ALA A 304 -9.57 6.12 3.67
C ALA A 304 -9.31 6.18 2.14
N ASP A 305 -8.09 5.85 1.76
CA ASP A 305 -7.71 5.66 0.36
C ASP A 305 -6.75 4.46 0.21
N ASN A 306 -6.25 4.26 -1.00
CA ASN A 306 -5.35 3.14 -1.29
C ASN A 306 -4.00 3.21 -0.55
N TYR A 307 -3.57 4.36 -0.05
CA TYR A 307 -2.34 4.44 0.76
C TYR A 307 -2.51 3.74 2.11
N GLY A 308 -3.71 3.84 2.71
CA GLY A 308 -4.02 3.20 3.98
C GLY A 308 -4.43 1.74 3.83
N SER A 309 -5.20 1.39 2.79
CA SER A 309 -5.77 0.05 2.63
C SER A 309 -4.72 -1.02 2.36
N TRP A 310 -3.75 -0.77 1.46
CA TRP A 310 -2.74 -1.78 1.16
C TRP A 310 -1.86 -2.12 2.38
N THR A 311 -1.53 -1.14 3.23
CA THR A 311 -0.73 -1.39 4.43
C THR A 311 -1.52 -2.13 5.51
N TYR A 312 -2.82 -1.82 5.61
CA TYR A 312 -3.74 -2.57 6.47
C TYR A 312 -3.81 -4.04 6.08
N ASP A 313 -4.01 -4.31 4.79
CA ASP A 313 -4.07 -5.67 4.27
C ASP A 313 -2.72 -6.39 4.37
N ALA A 314 -1.61 -5.70 4.07
CA ALA A 314 -0.26 -6.26 4.15
C ALA A 314 0.08 -6.74 5.57
N ILE A 315 -0.20 -5.96 6.59
CA ILE A 315 -0.02 -6.39 7.99
C ILE A 315 -0.94 -7.58 8.30
N GLY A 316 -2.19 -7.55 7.87
CA GLY A 316 -3.14 -8.63 8.10
C GLY A 316 -2.69 -9.97 7.50
N VAL A 317 -2.33 -9.97 6.23
CA VAL A 317 -1.84 -11.15 5.51
C VAL A 317 -0.50 -11.64 6.08
N LEU A 318 0.45 -10.73 6.32
CA LEU A 318 1.76 -11.10 6.86
C LEU A 318 1.62 -11.77 8.24
N CYS A 319 0.82 -11.20 9.13
CA CYS A 319 0.57 -11.77 10.45
C CYS A 319 -0.14 -13.13 10.37
N ALA A 320 -1.11 -13.28 9.47
CA ALA A 320 -1.77 -14.55 9.22
C ALA A 320 -0.78 -15.61 8.65
N ALA A 321 0.12 -15.19 7.75
CA ALA A 321 1.15 -16.07 7.19
C ALA A 321 2.15 -16.54 8.26
N ILE A 322 2.62 -15.64 9.15
CA ILE A 322 3.52 -16.01 10.26
C ILE A 322 2.81 -17.01 11.20
N ASN A 323 1.55 -16.76 11.55
CA ASN A 323 0.75 -17.68 12.37
C ASN A 323 0.60 -19.05 11.68
N LYS A 324 0.31 -19.09 10.38
CA LYS A 324 0.19 -20.32 9.59
C LYS A 324 1.51 -21.08 9.49
N ALA A 325 2.62 -20.36 9.35
CA ALA A 325 3.97 -20.94 9.34
C ALA A 325 4.39 -21.50 10.72
N GLY A 326 3.78 -21.02 11.82
CA GLY A 326 4.13 -21.39 13.20
C GLY A 326 5.52 -20.90 13.63
N THR A 327 6.14 -20.01 12.87
CA THR A 327 7.52 -19.55 13.09
C THR A 327 7.76 -18.20 12.39
N THR A 328 8.84 -17.52 12.79
CA THR A 328 9.36 -16.32 12.12
C THR A 328 10.50 -16.64 11.13
N ASP A 329 10.76 -17.92 10.84
CA ASP A 329 11.73 -18.30 9.80
C ASP A 329 11.35 -17.68 8.45
N PRO A 330 12.24 -16.91 7.81
CA PRO A 330 11.89 -16.16 6.59
C PRO A 330 11.42 -17.05 5.45
N GLY A 331 12.03 -18.22 5.26
CA GLY A 331 11.68 -19.15 4.20
C GLY A 331 10.27 -19.71 4.37
N LYS A 332 9.92 -20.12 5.59
CA LYS A 332 8.58 -20.65 5.90
C LYS A 332 7.50 -19.56 5.84
N VAL A 333 7.82 -18.33 6.26
CA VAL A 333 6.91 -17.18 6.13
C VAL A 333 6.68 -16.85 4.67
N ARG A 334 7.74 -16.83 3.85
CA ARG A 334 7.64 -16.67 2.39
C ARG A 334 6.70 -17.70 1.76
N GLU A 335 6.89 -18.98 2.06
CA GLU A 335 6.02 -20.05 1.57
C GLU A 335 4.57 -19.87 2.01
N ALA A 336 4.34 -19.46 3.26
CA ALA A 336 3.01 -19.19 3.79
C ALA A 336 2.32 -18.01 3.11
N ILE A 337 3.06 -16.94 2.75
CA ILE A 337 2.52 -15.81 1.96
C ILE A 337 2.12 -16.32 0.57
N LEU A 338 2.97 -17.01 -0.17
CA LEU A 338 2.66 -17.57 -1.51
C LEU A 338 1.48 -18.54 -1.49
N ALA A 339 1.34 -19.29 -0.39
CA ALA A 339 0.23 -20.23 -0.21
C ALA A 339 -1.06 -19.55 0.28
N THR A 340 -1.09 -18.22 0.41
CA THR A 340 -2.29 -17.48 0.80
C THR A 340 -3.24 -17.41 -0.39
N LYS A 341 -4.45 -17.97 -0.21
CA LYS A 341 -5.57 -17.94 -1.15
C LYS A 341 -6.84 -17.56 -0.40
N GLY A 342 -7.69 -16.75 -1.03
CA GLY A 342 -8.99 -16.36 -0.47
C GLY A 342 -8.91 -15.46 0.75
N TYR A 343 -7.79 -14.77 1.01
CA TYR A 343 -7.74 -13.81 2.10
C TYR A 343 -8.49 -12.54 1.70
N LYS A 344 -9.55 -12.23 2.45
CA LYS A 344 -10.40 -11.07 2.20
C LYS A 344 -9.83 -9.83 2.88
N GLY A 345 -9.34 -8.91 2.08
CA GLY A 345 -8.79 -7.64 2.49
C GLY A 345 -9.67 -6.46 2.07
N ALA A 346 -9.28 -5.25 2.46
CA ALA A 346 -9.96 -4.01 2.08
C ALA A 346 -9.83 -3.70 0.59
N GLU A 347 -8.76 -4.16 -0.06
CA GLU A 347 -8.55 -3.97 -1.52
C GLU A 347 -9.11 -5.12 -2.36
N GLY A 348 -9.54 -6.21 -1.75
CA GLY A 348 -10.08 -7.37 -2.45
C GLY A 348 -9.64 -8.71 -1.85
N GLU A 349 -9.77 -9.76 -2.64
CA GLU A 349 -9.40 -11.11 -2.24
C GLU A 349 -8.00 -11.46 -2.71
N TYR A 350 -7.07 -11.65 -1.76
CA TYR A 350 -5.68 -11.96 -2.05
C TYR A 350 -5.48 -13.42 -2.43
N ASN A 351 -4.91 -13.63 -3.61
CA ASN A 351 -4.59 -14.93 -4.20
C ASN A 351 -3.18 -14.89 -4.80
N PHE A 352 -2.13 -14.93 -3.95
CA PHE A 352 -0.75 -14.75 -4.41
C PHE A 352 -0.37 -15.73 -5.52
N ASP A 353 0.20 -15.20 -6.60
CA ASP A 353 0.77 -15.99 -7.69
C ASP A 353 2.22 -16.43 -7.39
N GLN A 354 2.82 -17.15 -8.33
CA GLN A 354 4.21 -17.63 -8.20
C GLN A 354 5.26 -16.52 -8.16
N TYR A 355 4.90 -15.31 -8.58
CA TYR A 355 5.79 -14.14 -8.60
C TYR A 355 5.65 -13.27 -7.35
N GLY A 356 4.60 -13.49 -6.55
CA GLY A 356 4.31 -12.73 -5.35
C GLY A 356 3.33 -11.57 -5.57
N ASP A 357 2.58 -11.56 -6.66
CA ASP A 357 1.45 -10.64 -6.86
C ASP A 357 0.20 -11.17 -6.16
N GLY A 358 -0.39 -10.38 -5.26
CA GLY A 358 -1.52 -10.83 -4.42
C GLY A 358 -2.90 -10.52 -5.01
N LEU A 359 -3.02 -9.47 -5.83
CA LEU A 359 -4.27 -9.00 -6.42
C LEU A 359 -4.17 -8.94 -7.95
N HIS A 360 -5.28 -9.27 -8.64
CA HIS A 360 -5.29 -9.46 -10.09
C HIS A 360 -6.40 -8.68 -10.78
N GLY A 361 -6.90 -7.60 -10.18
CA GLY A 361 -7.98 -6.79 -10.75
C GLY A 361 -8.01 -5.37 -10.21
N TYR A 362 -8.94 -4.58 -10.74
CA TYR A 362 -9.16 -3.20 -10.32
C TYR A 362 -10.64 -2.85 -10.25
N ASN A 363 -10.97 -1.94 -9.36
CA ASN A 363 -12.26 -1.29 -9.36
C ASN A 363 -12.30 -0.16 -10.39
N ILE A 364 -13.39 -0.01 -11.10
CA ILE A 364 -13.70 1.19 -11.86
C ILE A 364 -14.49 2.12 -10.98
N VAL A 365 -14.08 3.38 -10.96
CA VAL A 365 -14.69 4.43 -10.15
C VAL A 365 -14.89 5.71 -10.95
N ARG A 366 -15.79 6.57 -10.48
CA ARG A 366 -16.05 7.89 -11.05
C ARG A 366 -15.95 8.96 -9.95
N ASN A 367 -15.38 10.11 -10.30
CA ASN A 367 -15.36 11.27 -9.39
C ASN A 367 -16.65 12.07 -9.56
N GLU A 368 -17.59 11.92 -8.63
CA GLU A 368 -18.84 12.69 -8.57
C GLU A 368 -18.69 13.85 -7.58
N LYS A 369 -18.32 15.02 -8.13
CA LYS A 369 -18.18 16.26 -7.36
C LYS A 369 -17.27 16.13 -6.13
N GLY A 370 -16.16 15.38 -6.26
CA GLY A 370 -15.20 15.16 -5.18
C GLY A 370 -15.42 13.88 -4.37
N THR A 371 -16.50 13.14 -4.63
CA THR A 371 -16.74 11.81 -4.07
C THR A 371 -16.33 10.76 -5.09
N ILE A 372 -15.51 9.80 -4.67
CA ILE A 372 -15.15 8.65 -5.49
C ILE A 372 -16.25 7.59 -5.34
N VAL A 373 -16.95 7.34 -6.43
CA VAL A 373 -18.10 6.41 -6.46
C VAL A 373 -17.68 5.15 -7.19
N PHE A 374 -17.86 4.00 -6.55
CA PHE A 374 -17.62 2.68 -7.12
C PHE A 374 -18.65 2.35 -8.20
N ASP A 375 -18.18 1.83 -9.34
CA ASP A 375 -19.02 1.34 -10.44
C ASP A 375 -19.03 -0.19 -10.48
N LYS A 376 -17.87 -0.80 -10.73
CA LYS A 376 -17.71 -2.25 -10.78
C LYS A 376 -16.28 -2.69 -10.53
N HIS A 377 -16.10 -3.95 -10.14
CA HIS A 377 -14.80 -4.62 -10.07
C HIS A 377 -14.56 -5.45 -11.34
N ILE A 378 -13.31 -5.46 -11.81
CA ILE A 378 -12.86 -6.32 -12.91
C ILE A 378 -11.68 -7.14 -12.41
N GLU A 379 -11.87 -8.45 -12.36
CA GLU A 379 -10.87 -9.44 -11.95
C GLU A 379 -10.34 -10.19 -13.17
N PHE A 380 -9.04 -10.46 -13.20
CA PHE A 380 -8.39 -11.28 -14.22
C PHE A 380 -7.96 -12.63 -13.64
N LYS A 381 -8.10 -13.67 -14.43
CA LYS A 381 -7.76 -15.06 -14.06
C LYS A 381 -6.56 -15.56 -14.88
N ASP A 382 -5.64 -14.69 -15.20
CA ASP A 382 -4.49 -15.00 -16.06
C ASP A 382 -3.44 -15.84 -15.32
#